data_34ff679f0ada78947ee652da3dcdec26
#
_entry.id   34ff679f0ada78947ee652da3dcdec26
#
_cell.length_a   1.000
_cell.length_b   1.000
_cell.length_c   1.000
_cell.angle_alpha   90.00
_cell.angle_beta   90.00
_cell.angle_gamma   90.00
#
_symmetry.space_group_name_H-M   'P 1'
#
loop_
_entity.id
_entity.type
_entity.pdbx_description
1 polymer ?
#
loop_
_entity_poly.entity_id
_entity_poly.type
_entity_poly.pdbx_seq_one_letter_code
_entity_poly.pdbx_strand_id
1 'polypeptide(L)'
;MSRLALLGSTGSIGVQTLDVLEQLGPEWRPVALAAGRNTELLAAQAHRWRPALVSVSDDAAAARLAGQLPAGCRVAVGDEGLCEVATAEGAELVVAAVTGAVGLRPIVAALESGRRVAPANKEPLVVAGELLMGLSAARNLPLVPIDSEHSAIFQCLRGEDPRTVERLILTASGGPFRGWTSDQLASVTPEQALRHPTWSMGPKITIDSATLFNKGLEVIEARWLFGLGVERID
;
A
#
# COMPACT_ATOMS: atom_id res chain seq x y z
N MET A 1 -8.27 11.79 18.53
CA MET A 1 -7.96 10.37 18.26
C MET A 1 -7.88 10.21 16.78
N SER A 2 -6.74 9.79 16.24
CA SER A 2 -6.59 9.53 14.80
C SER A 2 -6.94 8.08 14.51
N ARG A 3 -7.94 7.88 13.68
CA ARG A 3 -8.50 6.56 13.37
C ARG A 3 -8.21 6.19 11.93
N LEU A 4 -7.80 4.96 11.68
CA LEU A 4 -7.52 4.50 10.34
C LEU A 4 -8.21 3.18 10.00
N ALA A 5 -8.38 2.95 8.70
CA ALA A 5 -8.68 1.66 8.12
C ALA A 5 -7.41 1.12 7.44
N LEU A 6 -7.14 -0.17 7.57
CA LEU A 6 -5.94 -0.80 7.04
C LEU A 6 -6.32 -1.94 6.09
N LEU A 7 -6.04 -1.73 4.82
CA LEU A 7 -6.20 -2.75 3.78
C LEU A 7 -4.89 -3.53 3.66
N GLY A 8 -4.94 -4.85 3.83
CA GLY A 8 -3.76 -5.72 3.78
C GLY A 8 -3.00 -5.81 5.11
N SER A 9 -3.70 -5.84 6.24
CA SER A 9 -3.13 -5.81 7.59
C SER A 9 -2.15 -6.95 7.91
N THR A 10 -2.27 -8.08 7.24
CA THR A 10 -1.41 -9.26 7.46
C THR A 10 -0.21 -9.33 6.50
N GLY A 11 -0.10 -8.38 5.57
CA GLY A 11 1.08 -8.21 4.71
C GLY A 11 2.22 -7.49 5.43
N SER A 12 3.40 -7.43 4.79
CA SER A 12 4.59 -6.79 5.37
C SER A 12 4.34 -5.35 5.81
N ILE A 13 3.78 -4.52 4.93
CA ILE A 13 3.48 -3.11 5.24
C ILE A 13 2.36 -3.02 6.28
N GLY A 14 1.36 -3.90 6.20
CA GLY A 14 0.26 -3.91 7.16
C GLY A 14 0.72 -4.20 8.60
N VAL A 15 1.59 -5.18 8.79
CA VAL A 15 2.19 -5.51 10.09
C VAL A 15 3.01 -4.33 10.61
N GLN A 16 3.90 -3.77 9.78
CA GLN A 16 4.70 -2.60 10.14
C GLN A 16 3.82 -1.38 10.48
N THR A 17 2.70 -1.18 9.77
CA THR A 17 1.74 -0.13 10.10
C THR A 17 1.20 -0.30 11.51
N LEU A 18 0.79 -1.51 11.89
CA LEU A 18 0.29 -1.79 13.25
C LEU A 18 1.38 -1.60 14.32
N ASP A 19 2.63 -1.99 14.03
CA ASP A 19 3.77 -1.76 14.93
C ASP A 19 4.04 -0.26 15.15
N VAL A 20 3.93 0.55 14.09
CA VAL A 20 4.06 2.02 14.19
C VAL A 20 2.92 2.62 15.03
N LEU A 21 1.67 2.16 14.81
CA LEU A 21 0.53 2.65 15.61
C LEU A 21 0.71 2.38 17.09
N GLU A 22 1.28 1.23 17.44
CA GLU A 22 1.57 0.90 18.83
C GLU A 22 2.58 1.85 19.46
N GLN A 23 3.62 2.22 18.70
CA GLN A 23 4.64 3.18 19.16
C GLN A 23 4.10 4.62 19.27
N LEU A 24 3.14 4.99 18.40
CA LEU A 24 2.51 6.30 18.42
C LEU A 24 1.56 6.50 19.61
N GLY A 25 1.07 5.42 20.20
CA GLY A 25 0.25 5.47 21.40
C GLY A 25 -1.27 5.31 21.15
N PRO A 26 -2.07 5.29 22.23
CA PRO A 26 -3.47 4.88 22.22
C PRO A 26 -4.42 5.80 21.42
N GLU A 27 -4.00 7.00 21.10
CA GLU A 27 -4.76 7.92 20.25
C GLU A 27 -4.81 7.47 18.79
N TRP A 28 -3.90 6.59 18.37
CA TRP A 28 -3.84 6.01 17.04
C TRP A 28 -4.37 4.58 17.06
N ARG A 29 -5.42 4.30 16.33
CA ARG A 29 -6.00 2.95 16.31
C ARG A 29 -6.66 2.60 14.98
N PRO A 30 -6.53 1.35 14.53
CA PRO A 30 -7.30 0.86 13.42
C PRO A 30 -8.75 0.61 13.86
N VAL A 31 -9.71 1.11 13.08
CA VAL A 31 -11.15 0.86 13.28
C VAL A 31 -11.65 -0.28 12.41
N ALA A 32 -10.96 -0.57 11.33
CA ALA A 32 -11.25 -1.67 10.42
C ALA A 32 -9.95 -2.25 9.83
N LEU A 33 -9.90 -3.56 9.63
CA LEU A 33 -8.76 -4.30 9.09
C LEU A 33 -9.21 -5.18 7.92
N ALA A 34 -8.43 -5.25 6.85
CA ALA A 34 -8.65 -6.21 5.79
C ALA A 34 -7.42 -7.10 5.58
N ALA A 35 -7.66 -8.38 5.36
CA ALA A 35 -6.64 -9.35 4.99
C ALA A 35 -7.12 -10.24 3.84
N GLY A 36 -6.20 -10.94 3.18
CA GLY A 36 -6.54 -11.97 2.21
C GLY A 36 -6.96 -13.27 2.90
N ARG A 37 -6.09 -14.27 2.84
CA ARG A 37 -6.34 -15.63 3.37
C ARG A 37 -5.66 -15.93 4.71
N ASN A 38 -4.83 -15.04 5.21
CA ASN A 38 -4.16 -15.21 6.51
C ASN A 38 -5.12 -14.84 7.65
N THR A 39 -6.07 -15.71 7.90
CA THR A 39 -7.12 -15.50 8.90
C THR A 39 -6.63 -15.63 10.34
N GLU A 40 -5.59 -16.43 10.57
CA GLU A 40 -5.01 -16.64 11.88
C GLU A 40 -4.37 -15.35 12.42
N LEU A 41 -3.53 -14.71 11.62
CA LEU A 41 -2.92 -13.43 11.99
C LEU A 41 -3.99 -12.31 12.07
N LEU A 42 -4.98 -12.31 11.18
CA LEU A 42 -6.07 -11.33 11.24
C LEU A 42 -6.87 -11.47 12.55
N ALA A 43 -7.18 -12.69 13.00
CA ALA A 43 -7.85 -12.94 14.27
C ALA A 43 -7.02 -12.42 15.46
N ALA A 44 -5.71 -12.68 15.48
CA ALA A 44 -4.81 -12.16 16.50
C ALA A 44 -4.78 -10.61 16.51
N GLN A 45 -4.70 -9.99 15.33
CA GLN A 45 -4.78 -8.53 15.19
C GLN A 45 -6.13 -7.99 15.68
N ALA A 46 -7.25 -8.67 15.34
CA ALA A 46 -8.58 -8.29 15.79
C ALA A 46 -8.74 -8.37 17.32
N HIS A 47 -8.18 -9.38 17.98
CA HIS A 47 -8.17 -9.45 19.44
C HIS A 47 -7.37 -8.33 20.08
N ARG A 48 -6.24 -7.96 19.50
CA ARG A 48 -5.38 -6.88 20.00
C ARG A 48 -6.00 -5.50 19.83
N TRP A 49 -6.46 -5.19 18.63
CA TRP A 49 -6.87 -3.85 18.23
C TRP A 49 -8.36 -3.57 18.37
N ARG A 50 -9.19 -4.62 18.49
CA ARG A 50 -10.65 -4.52 18.65
C ARG A 50 -11.31 -3.65 17.55
N PRO A 51 -11.05 -3.90 16.25
CA PRO A 51 -11.74 -3.19 15.19
C PRO A 51 -13.24 -3.58 15.17
N ALA A 52 -14.07 -2.66 14.70
CA ALA A 52 -15.50 -2.94 14.52
C ALA A 52 -15.76 -3.82 13.28
N LEU A 53 -14.85 -3.85 12.33
CA LEU A 53 -14.99 -4.54 11.06
C LEU A 53 -13.67 -5.19 10.64
N VAL A 54 -13.74 -6.42 10.17
CA VAL A 54 -12.66 -7.05 9.40
C VAL A 54 -13.17 -7.52 8.05
N SER A 55 -12.29 -7.62 7.05
CA SER A 55 -12.61 -8.19 5.75
C SER A 55 -11.60 -9.24 5.34
N VAL A 56 -12.07 -10.25 4.61
CA VAL A 56 -11.26 -11.35 4.05
C VAL A 56 -11.60 -11.56 2.57
N SER A 57 -10.75 -12.32 1.86
CA SER A 57 -10.85 -12.48 0.41
C SER A 57 -12.08 -13.26 -0.07
N ASP A 58 -12.55 -14.21 0.70
CA ASP A 58 -13.58 -15.17 0.27
C ASP A 58 -14.34 -15.79 1.45
N ASP A 59 -15.47 -16.43 1.16
CA ASP A 59 -16.32 -17.08 2.16
C ASP A 59 -15.60 -18.21 2.92
N ALA A 60 -14.65 -18.88 2.29
CA ALA A 60 -13.86 -19.91 2.95
C ALA A 60 -12.94 -19.31 4.03
N ALA A 61 -12.38 -18.13 3.78
CA ALA A 61 -11.62 -17.38 4.78
C ALA A 61 -12.55 -16.86 5.90
N ALA A 62 -13.75 -16.37 5.56
CA ALA A 62 -14.74 -15.94 6.55
C ALA A 62 -15.18 -17.10 7.46
N ALA A 63 -15.42 -18.27 6.89
CA ALA A 63 -15.78 -19.47 7.65
C ALA A 63 -14.68 -19.88 8.65
N ARG A 64 -13.39 -19.71 8.28
CA ARG A 64 -12.27 -19.94 9.21
C ARG A 64 -12.22 -18.96 10.38
N LEU A 65 -12.71 -17.73 10.19
CA LEU A 65 -12.79 -16.73 11.26
C LEU A 65 -13.98 -16.92 12.20
N ALA A 66 -14.95 -17.77 11.83
CA ALA A 66 -16.16 -17.97 12.64
C ALA A 66 -15.80 -18.39 14.08
N GLY A 67 -16.30 -17.64 15.06
CA GLY A 67 -16.00 -17.85 16.48
C GLY A 67 -14.59 -17.45 16.95
N GLN A 68 -13.75 -16.91 16.06
CA GLN A 68 -12.37 -16.48 16.39
C GLN A 68 -12.20 -14.97 16.53
N LEU A 69 -13.27 -14.21 16.41
CA LEU A 69 -13.20 -12.74 16.51
C LEU A 69 -13.73 -12.23 17.84
N PRO A 70 -13.26 -11.07 18.29
CA PRO A 70 -13.82 -10.43 19.49
C PRO A 70 -15.30 -10.07 19.29
N ALA A 71 -16.05 -10.06 20.39
CA ALA A 71 -17.47 -9.69 20.36
C ALA A 71 -17.66 -8.30 19.73
N GLY A 72 -18.66 -8.19 18.84
CA GLY A 72 -18.98 -6.95 18.12
C GLY A 72 -18.16 -6.69 16.86
N CYS A 73 -17.15 -7.50 16.54
CA CYS A 73 -16.42 -7.39 15.29
C CYS A 73 -17.17 -8.10 14.16
N ARG A 74 -17.55 -7.36 13.11
CA ARG A 74 -18.21 -7.92 11.91
C ARG A 74 -17.18 -8.45 10.91
N VAL A 75 -17.59 -9.40 10.07
CA VAL A 75 -16.81 -9.90 8.93
C VAL A 75 -17.48 -9.45 7.64
N ALA A 76 -16.72 -8.88 6.72
CA ALA A 76 -17.09 -8.64 5.34
C ALA A 76 -16.21 -9.48 4.39
N VAL A 77 -16.64 -9.67 3.14
CA VAL A 77 -15.98 -10.60 2.23
C VAL A 77 -15.76 -9.96 0.85
N GLY A 78 -14.64 -10.30 0.23
CA GLY A 78 -14.34 -9.97 -1.16
C GLY A 78 -14.10 -8.48 -1.40
N ASP A 79 -14.29 -8.07 -2.65
CA ASP A 79 -14.06 -6.68 -3.08
C ASP A 79 -14.98 -5.68 -2.39
N GLU A 80 -16.24 -6.04 -2.18
CA GLU A 80 -17.19 -5.21 -1.43
C GLU A 80 -16.74 -5.06 0.03
N GLY A 81 -16.24 -6.14 0.64
CA GLY A 81 -15.68 -6.11 1.98
C GLY A 81 -14.45 -5.20 2.10
N LEU A 82 -13.58 -5.15 1.07
CA LEU A 82 -12.47 -4.19 1.01
C LEU A 82 -12.98 -2.74 0.96
N CYS A 83 -14.04 -2.48 0.18
CA CYS A 83 -14.66 -1.16 0.12
C CYS A 83 -15.32 -0.78 1.45
N GLU A 84 -16.00 -1.72 2.13
CA GLU A 84 -16.56 -1.48 3.45
C GLU A 84 -15.46 -1.11 4.48
N VAL A 85 -14.32 -1.79 4.46
CA VAL A 85 -13.19 -1.44 5.34
C VAL A 85 -12.65 -0.06 4.99
N ALA A 86 -12.46 0.26 3.71
CA ALA A 86 -11.98 1.57 3.26
C ALA A 86 -12.92 2.72 3.62
N THR A 87 -14.20 2.43 3.78
CA THR A 87 -15.25 3.41 4.13
C THR A 87 -15.77 3.24 5.56
N ALA A 88 -15.07 2.49 6.41
CA ALA A 88 -15.51 2.20 7.77
C ALA A 88 -15.78 3.47 8.58
N GLU A 89 -16.81 3.43 9.40
CA GLU A 89 -17.21 4.55 10.24
C GLU A 89 -16.07 4.97 11.18
N GLY A 90 -15.83 6.27 11.25
CA GLY A 90 -14.77 6.84 12.08
C GLY A 90 -13.36 6.76 11.48
N ALA A 91 -13.13 6.08 10.35
CA ALA A 91 -11.84 6.12 9.68
C ALA A 91 -11.61 7.51 9.05
N GLU A 92 -10.49 8.13 9.34
CA GLU A 92 -10.04 9.42 8.78
C GLU A 92 -8.95 9.20 7.71
N LEU A 93 -8.21 8.11 7.84
CA LEU A 93 -7.12 7.71 6.95
C LEU A 93 -7.31 6.24 6.53
N VAL A 94 -7.07 5.96 5.27
CA VAL A 94 -7.00 4.59 4.73
C VAL A 94 -5.57 4.28 4.33
N VAL A 95 -4.96 3.31 4.97
CA VAL A 95 -3.68 2.74 4.53
C VAL A 95 -3.98 1.60 3.57
N ALA A 96 -3.63 1.77 2.30
CA ALA A 96 -3.88 0.79 1.26
C ALA A 96 -2.61 -0.03 0.97
N ALA A 97 -2.48 -1.18 1.63
CA ALA A 97 -1.32 -2.07 1.57
C ALA A 97 -1.67 -3.46 0.99
N VAL A 98 -2.65 -3.52 0.09
CA VAL A 98 -2.98 -4.73 -0.67
C VAL A 98 -2.12 -4.82 -1.93
N THR A 99 -1.84 -6.03 -2.40
CA THR A 99 -0.99 -6.25 -3.58
C THR A 99 -1.81 -6.18 -4.88
N GLY A 100 -1.27 -5.52 -5.90
CA GLY A 100 -1.88 -5.47 -7.23
C GLY A 100 -3.01 -4.45 -7.36
N ALA A 101 -3.76 -4.50 -8.47
CA ALA A 101 -4.80 -3.52 -8.79
C ALA A 101 -6.08 -3.64 -7.93
N VAL A 102 -6.20 -4.69 -7.10
CA VAL A 102 -7.36 -4.90 -6.22
C VAL A 102 -7.59 -3.73 -5.24
N GLY A 103 -6.53 -2.97 -4.95
CA GLY A 103 -6.61 -1.75 -4.14
C GLY A 103 -7.32 -0.58 -4.81
N LEU A 104 -7.57 -0.60 -6.13
CA LEU A 104 -8.12 0.54 -6.85
C LEU A 104 -9.54 0.91 -6.38
N ARG A 105 -10.46 -0.05 -6.37
CA ARG A 105 -11.87 0.19 -5.95
C ARG A 105 -11.97 0.72 -4.52
N PRO A 106 -11.32 0.13 -3.50
CA PRO A 106 -11.38 0.66 -2.15
C PRO A 106 -10.70 2.03 -2.00
N ILE A 107 -9.65 2.36 -2.77
CA ILE A 107 -9.06 3.71 -2.78
C ILE A 107 -10.05 4.73 -3.34
N VAL A 108 -10.72 4.43 -4.45
CA VAL A 108 -11.78 5.28 -5.01
C VAL A 108 -12.89 5.51 -3.98
N ALA A 109 -13.41 4.43 -3.37
CA ALA A 109 -14.45 4.50 -2.35
C ALA A 109 -14.02 5.36 -1.14
N ALA A 110 -12.77 5.24 -0.69
CA ALA A 110 -12.21 6.06 0.38
C ALA A 110 -12.22 7.55 0.02
N LEU A 111 -11.69 7.92 -1.16
CA LEU A 111 -11.64 9.31 -1.63
C LEU A 111 -13.05 9.88 -1.81
N GLU A 112 -13.97 9.13 -2.41
CA GLU A 112 -15.37 9.55 -2.61
C GLU A 112 -16.07 9.80 -1.27
N SER A 113 -15.76 9.03 -0.25
CA SER A 113 -16.31 9.18 1.09
C SER A 113 -15.57 10.20 1.98
N GLY A 114 -14.63 10.96 1.40
CA GLY A 114 -13.94 12.04 2.10
C GLY A 114 -12.80 11.60 3.01
N ARG A 115 -12.24 10.42 2.82
CA ARG A 115 -11.12 9.90 3.61
C ARG A 115 -9.80 10.14 2.92
N ARG A 116 -8.78 10.49 3.70
CA ARG A 116 -7.40 10.56 3.20
C ARG A 116 -6.91 9.15 2.88
N VAL A 117 -6.04 9.01 1.88
CA VAL A 117 -5.48 7.72 1.49
C VAL A 117 -3.95 7.79 1.51
N ALA A 118 -3.35 6.76 2.09
CA ALA A 118 -1.93 6.49 2.05
C ALA A 118 -1.70 5.18 1.26
N PRO A 119 -1.44 5.25 -0.05
CA PRO A 119 -1.19 4.08 -0.87
C PRO A 119 0.23 3.55 -0.62
N ALA A 120 0.33 2.24 -0.35
CA ALA A 120 1.59 1.53 -0.26
C ALA A 120 1.88 0.72 -1.53
N ASN A 121 0.84 0.37 -2.29
CA ASN A 121 1.00 -0.30 -3.56
C ASN A 121 0.80 0.68 -4.72
N LYS A 122 1.66 0.55 -5.70
CA LYS A 122 1.75 1.47 -6.83
C LYS A 122 0.78 1.17 -7.96
N GLU A 123 0.32 -0.06 -8.06
CA GLU A 123 -0.48 -0.54 -9.18
C GLU A 123 -1.78 0.27 -9.40
N PRO A 124 -2.52 0.72 -8.38
CA PRO A 124 -3.67 1.60 -8.59
C PRO A 124 -3.33 2.91 -9.30
N LEU A 125 -2.20 3.54 -8.96
CA LEU A 125 -1.73 4.76 -9.64
C LEU A 125 -1.23 4.47 -11.05
N VAL A 126 -0.62 3.31 -11.28
CA VAL A 126 -0.18 2.90 -12.62
C VAL A 126 -1.36 2.69 -13.58
N VAL A 127 -2.43 2.02 -13.12
CA VAL A 127 -3.60 1.70 -13.98
C VAL A 127 -4.60 2.85 -14.09
N ALA A 128 -4.73 3.69 -13.06
CA ALA A 128 -5.80 4.70 -12.96
C ALA A 128 -5.32 6.01 -12.30
N GLY A 129 -4.06 6.40 -12.54
CA GLY A 129 -3.47 7.58 -11.90
C GLY A 129 -4.24 8.86 -12.19
N GLU A 130 -4.67 9.08 -13.44
CA GLU A 130 -5.49 10.25 -13.80
C GLU A 130 -6.78 10.32 -12.99
N LEU A 131 -7.50 9.20 -12.88
CA LEU A 131 -8.74 9.11 -12.09
C LEU A 131 -8.47 9.41 -10.61
N LEU A 132 -7.47 8.75 -10.02
CA LEU A 132 -7.17 8.89 -8.60
C LEU A 132 -6.70 10.30 -8.25
N MET A 133 -5.83 10.90 -9.06
CA MET A 133 -5.37 12.27 -8.86
C MET A 133 -6.49 13.29 -9.10
N GLY A 134 -7.36 13.05 -10.07
CA GLY A 134 -8.55 13.87 -10.30
C GLY A 134 -9.50 13.86 -9.10
N LEU A 135 -9.80 12.69 -8.54
CA LEU A 135 -10.62 12.54 -7.33
C LEU A 135 -9.97 13.19 -6.11
N SER A 136 -8.68 12.95 -5.91
CA SER A 136 -7.88 13.54 -4.84
C SER A 136 -7.95 15.08 -4.88
N ALA A 137 -7.74 15.67 -6.04
CA ALA A 137 -7.81 17.12 -6.25
C ALA A 137 -9.22 17.67 -6.02
N ALA A 138 -10.26 17.04 -6.61
CA ALA A 138 -11.65 17.45 -6.47
C ALA A 138 -12.16 17.43 -5.02
N ARG A 139 -11.60 16.56 -4.19
CA ARG A 139 -11.94 16.41 -2.77
C ARG A 139 -10.98 17.15 -1.83
N ASN A 140 -9.91 17.74 -2.34
CA ASN A 140 -8.82 18.33 -1.55
C ASN A 140 -8.24 17.33 -0.53
N LEU A 141 -8.04 16.09 -0.97
CA LEU A 141 -7.53 14.97 -0.20
C LEU A 141 -6.24 14.44 -0.84
N PRO A 142 -5.08 15.07 -0.61
CA PRO A 142 -3.83 14.64 -1.23
C PRO A 142 -3.48 13.20 -0.80
N LEU A 143 -3.04 12.39 -1.74
CA LEU A 143 -2.49 11.07 -1.47
C LEU A 143 -1.14 11.21 -0.74
N VAL A 144 -0.94 10.37 0.26
CA VAL A 144 0.30 10.35 1.05
C VAL A 144 1.06 9.06 0.73
N PRO A 145 2.12 9.11 -0.08
CA PRO A 145 2.81 7.90 -0.52
C PRO A 145 3.52 7.20 0.64
N ILE A 146 3.42 5.86 0.67
CA ILE A 146 4.13 5.00 1.63
C ILE A 146 5.36 4.38 0.98
N ASP A 147 5.33 4.15 -0.35
CA ASP A 147 6.50 3.63 -1.06
C ASP A 147 7.72 4.50 -0.76
N SER A 148 8.85 3.88 -0.42
CA SER A 148 9.98 4.55 0.23
C SER A 148 10.55 5.70 -0.58
N GLU A 149 10.73 5.52 -1.87
CA GLU A 149 11.26 6.53 -2.79
C GLU A 149 10.30 7.73 -2.92
N HIS A 150 9.01 7.43 -3.06
CA HIS A 150 7.97 8.47 -3.17
C HIS A 150 7.75 9.19 -1.85
N SER A 151 7.80 8.48 -0.74
CA SER A 151 7.75 9.09 0.60
C SER A 151 8.92 10.04 0.83
N ALA A 152 10.13 9.65 0.41
CA ALA A 152 11.31 10.51 0.51
C ALA A 152 11.15 11.79 -0.34
N ILE A 153 10.72 11.67 -1.59
CA ILE A 153 10.45 12.81 -2.48
C ILE A 153 9.35 13.71 -1.89
N PHE A 154 8.25 13.11 -1.42
CA PHE A 154 7.14 13.82 -0.79
C PHE A 154 7.62 14.66 0.40
N GLN A 155 8.50 14.13 1.24
CA GLN A 155 9.08 14.85 2.37
C GLN A 155 10.03 15.98 1.93
N CYS A 156 10.85 15.73 0.90
CA CYS A 156 11.74 16.75 0.34
C CYS A 156 10.98 17.93 -0.28
N LEU A 157 9.81 17.66 -0.88
CA LEU A 157 8.99 18.69 -1.53
C LEU A 157 8.06 19.43 -0.56
N ARG A 158 8.01 19.02 0.70
CA ARG A 158 7.10 19.59 1.68
C ARG A 158 7.48 21.03 2.01
N GLY A 159 6.62 21.97 1.62
CA GLY A 159 6.85 23.41 1.80
C GLY A 159 7.55 24.08 0.63
N GLU A 160 7.99 23.32 -0.37
CA GLU A 160 8.61 23.85 -1.57
C GLU A 160 7.56 24.21 -2.64
N ASP A 161 7.91 25.14 -3.53
CA ASP A 161 7.08 25.45 -4.69
C ASP A 161 7.29 24.39 -5.79
N PRO A 162 6.27 23.62 -6.17
CA PRO A 162 6.42 22.57 -7.19
C PRO A 162 6.95 23.09 -8.54
N ARG A 163 6.77 24.38 -8.84
CA ARG A 163 7.24 25.03 -10.07
C ARG A 163 8.76 25.17 -10.11
N THR A 164 9.42 25.15 -8.96
CA THR A 164 10.89 25.28 -8.85
C THR A 164 11.60 23.93 -8.98
N VAL A 165 10.86 22.82 -8.99
CA VAL A 165 11.44 21.50 -9.15
C VAL A 165 12.00 21.35 -10.55
N GLU A 166 13.30 21.15 -10.69
CA GLU A 166 13.94 20.90 -11.97
C GLU A 166 13.70 19.47 -12.44
N ARG A 167 13.98 18.48 -11.57
CA ARG A 167 13.78 17.05 -11.82
C ARG A 167 13.64 16.26 -10.53
N LEU A 168 13.10 15.06 -10.62
CA LEU A 168 13.11 14.05 -9.56
C LEU A 168 14.14 12.98 -9.89
N ILE A 169 14.84 12.49 -8.86
CA ILE A 169 15.79 11.39 -8.98
C ILE A 169 15.29 10.26 -8.09
N LEU A 170 14.80 9.18 -8.71
CA LEU A 170 14.37 7.98 -8.02
C LEU A 170 15.57 7.12 -7.66
N THR A 171 15.81 6.91 -6.38
CA THR A 171 16.84 6.00 -5.91
C THR A 171 16.46 4.55 -6.18
N ALA A 172 17.42 3.65 -6.30
CA ALA A 172 17.21 2.23 -6.49
C ALA A 172 18.29 1.40 -5.83
N SER A 173 17.92 0.21 -5.30
CA SER A 173 18.90 -0.78 -4.86
C SER A 173 19.70 -1.37 -6.03
N GLY A 174 19.09 -1.43 -7.22
CA GLY A 174 19.60 -2.09 -8.41
C GLY A 174 19.30 -3.59 -8.45
N GLY A 175 18.69 -4.15 -7.38
CA GLY A 175 18.34 -5.57 -7.29
C GLY A 175 19.55 -6.52 -7.22
N PRO A 176 19.30 -7.85 -7.24
CA PRO A 176 20.34 -8.86 -7.10
C PRO A 176 21.31 -8.95 -8.29
N PHE A 177 20.92 -8.41 -9.44
CA PHE A 177 21.70 -8.50 -10.68
C PHE A 177 22.44 -7.22 -11.06
N ARG A 178 22.54 -6.29 -10.11
CA ARG A 178 23.26 -5.03 -10.33
C ARG A 178 24.71 -5.28 -10.77
N GLY A 179 25.07 -4.73 -11.93
CA GLY A 179 26.43 -4.86 -12.48
C GLY A 179 26.69 -6.17 -13.26
N TRP A 180 25.67 -7.03 -13.43
CA TRP A 180 25.80 -8.24 -14.25
C TRP A 180 25.80 -7.91 -15.75
N THR A 181 26.62 -8.66 -16.51
CA THR A 181 26.61 -8.56 -17.96
C THR A 181 25.44 -9.31 -18.59
N SER A 182 25.11 -9.01 -19.85
CA SER A 182 24.04 -9.71 -20.57
C SER A 182 24.26 -11.24 -20.60
N ASP A 183 25.50 -11.71 -20.77
CA ASP A 183 25.82 -13.14 -20.76
C ASP A 183 25.56 -13.79 -19.40
N GLN A 184 25.86 -13.09 -18.30
CA GLN A 184 25.54 -13.56 -16.96
C GLN A 184 24.03 -13.60 -16.72
N LEU A 185 23.28 -12.62 -17.26
CA LEU A 185 21.83 -12.57 -17.14
C LEU A 185 21.12 -13.68 -17.92
N ALA A 186 21.72 -14.21 -18.99
CA ALA A 186 21.13 -15.26 -19.82
C ALA A 186 20.84 -16.58 -19.07
N SER A 187 21.51 -16.81 -17.95
CA SER A 187 21.42 -18.06 -17.16
C SER A 187 20.83 -17.87 -15.76
N VAL A 188 20.23 -16.71 -15.45
CA VAL A 188 19.66 -16.46 -14.12
C VAL A 188 18.45 -17.35 -13.85
N THR A 189 18.28 -17.74 -12.59
CA THR A 189 17.16 -18.56 -12.14
C THR A 189 16.20 -17.76 -11.30
N PRO A 190 14.93 -18.21 -11.14
CA PRO A 190 13.96 -17.58 -10.24
C PRO A 190 14.46 -17.49 -8.80
N GLU A 191 15.19 -18.50 -8.33
CA GLU A 191 15.75 -18.53 -6.97
C GLU A 191 16.81 -17.45 -6.77
N GLN A 192 17.60 -17.15 -7.81
CA GLN A 192 18.56 -16.04 -7.77
C GLN A 192 17.83 -14.68 -7.77
N ALA A 193 16.77 -14.53 -8.57
CA ALA A 193 15.96 -13.32 -8.62
C ALA A 193 15.25 -13.04 -7.29
N LEU A 194 14.88 -14.08 -6.54
CA LEU A 194 14.27 -13.96 -5.22
C LEU A 194 15.24 -13.60 -4.08
N ARG A 195 16.55 -13.54 -4.34
CA ARG A 195 17.58 -13.19 -3.35
C ARG A 195 17.93 -11.70 -3.42
N HIS A 196 17.04 -10.86 -2.89
CA HIS A 196 17.35 -9.43 -2.83
C HIS A 196 18.54 -9.18 -1.87
N PRO A 197 19.56 -8.36 -2.26
CA PRO A 197 20.78 -8.20 -1.47
C PRO A 197 20.58 -7.48 -0.13
N THR A 198 19.53 -6.66 0.00
CA THR A 198 19.34 -5.76 1.15
C THR A 198 18.04 -6.05 1.90
N TRP A 199 16.95 -6.39 1.19
CA TRP A 199 15.61 -6.45 1.77
C TRP A 199 15.00 -7.85 1.72
N SER A 200 14.31 -8.22 2.80
CA SER A 200 13.39 -9.37 2.82
C SER A 200 12.00 -8.88 2.49
N MET A 201 11.52 -9.16 1.29
CA MET A 201 10.24 -8.67 0.76
C MET A 201 9.38 -9.83 0.25
N GLY A 202 8.12 -9.54 -0.07
CA GLY A 202 7.24 -10.50 -0.74
C GLY A 202 7.78 -10.92 -2.13
N PRO A 203 7.43 -12.12 -2.61
CA PRO A 203 7.97 -12.66 -3.86
C PRO A 203 7.77 -11.75 -5.08
N LYS A 204 6.58 -11.18 -5.23
CA LYS A 204 6.24 -10.30 -6.37
C LYS A 204 7.19 -9.11 -6.46
N ILE A 205 7.29 -8.31 -5.39
CA ILE A 205 8.14 -7.10 -5.40
C ILE A 205 9.64 -7.44 -5.50
N THR A 206 10.05 -8.62 -5.01
CA THR A 206 11.44 -9.07 -5.12
C THR A 206 11.80 -9.37 -6.57
N ILE A 207 10.93 -10.03 -7.33
CA ILE A 207 11.11 -10.28 -8.78
C ILE A 207 11.05 -8.95 -9.56
N ASP A 208 10.11 -8.08 -9.24
CA ASP A 208 10.00 -6.76 -9.89
C ASP A 208 11.28 -5.93 -9.65
N SER A 209 11.88 -6.01 -8.46
CA SER A 209 13.16 -5.37 -8.16
C SER A 209 14.31 -5.98 -8.97
N ALA A 210 14.35 -7.31 -9.07
CA ALA A 210 15.40 -8.02 -9.82
C ALA A 210 15.41 -7.66 -11.31
N THR A 211 14.25 -7.38 -11.88
CA THR A 211 14.08 -7.02 -13.30
C THR A 211 14.06 -5.51 -13.55
N LEU A 212 14.17 -4.68 -12.52
CA LEU A 212 13.90 -3.24 -12.53
C LEU A 212 12.47 -2.85 -12.98
N PHE A 213 11.58 -3.82 -13.10
CA PHE A 213 10.17 -3.56 -13.40
C PHE A 213 9.51 -2.71 -12.30
N ASN A 214 9.88 -2.96 -11.03
CA ASN A 214 9.46 -2.13 -9.90
C ASN A 214 9.82 -0.65 -10.14
N LYS A 215 11.03 -0.36 -10.63
CA LYS A 215 11.45 1.02 -10.89
C LYS A 215 10.65 1.66 -12.03
N GLY A 216 10.30 0.90 -13.06
CA GLY A 216 9.39 1.37 -14.11
C GLY A 216 8.00 1.74 -13.57
N LEU A 217 7.43 0.91 -12.67
CA LEU A 217 6.17 1.23 -11.99
C LEU A 217 6.28 2.49 -11.13
N GLU A 218 7.39 2.66 -10.44
CA GLU A 218 7.66 3.83 -9.59
C GLU A 218 7.81 5.13 -10.40
N VAL A 219 8.39 5.09 -11.60
CA VAL A 219 8.42 6.26 -12.50
C VAL A 219 6.99 6.70 -12.86
N ILE A 220 6.11 5.75 -13.17
CA ILE A 220 4.71 6.04 -13.49
C ILE A 220 3.99 6.61 -12.25
N GLU A 221 4.22 6.03 -11.08
CA GLU A 221 3.67 6.51 -9.82
C GLU A 221 4.14 7.93 -9.50
N ALA A 222 5.45 8.22 -9.62
CA ALA A 222 6.02 9.54 -9.39
C ALA A 222 5.43 10.60 -10.31
N ARG A 223 5.24 10.26 -11.60
CA ARG A 223 4.58 11.15 -12.56
C ARG A 223 3.21 11.62 -12.06
N TRP A 224 2.40 10.68 -11.55
CA TRP A 224 1.06 11.00 -11.05
C TRP A 224 1.10 11.76 -9.73
N LEU A 225 1.85 11.28 -8.76
CA LEU A 225 1.90 11.88 -7.42
C LEU A 225 2.43 13.32 -7.42
N PHE A 226 3.44 13.59 -8.25
CA PHE A 226 4.15 14.89 -8.25
C PHE A 226 3.81 15.76 -9.45
N GLY A 227 3.02 15.26 -10.41
CA GLY A 227 2.55 16.05 -11.55
C GLY A 227 3.64 16.49 -12.54
N LEU A 228 4.78 15.79 -12.56
CA LEU A 228 5.90 16.08 -13.46
C LEU A 228 5.85 15.19 -14.71
N GLY A 229 6.33 15.72 -15.84
CA GLY A 229 6.54 14.94 -17.04
C GLY A 229 7.61 13.87 -16.83
N VAL A 230 7.50 12.74 -17.54
CA VAL A 230 8.43 11.61 -17.40
C VAL A 230 9.86 11.97 -17.78
N GLU A 231 10.05 12.98 -18.65
CA GLU A 231 11.35 13.51 -19.05
C GLU A 231 12.08 14.28 -17.91
N ARG A 232 11.41 14.46 -16.78
CA ARG A 232 11.95 15.09 -15.57
C ARG A 232 12.07 14.11 -14.41
N ILE A 233 11.98 12.82 -14.66
CA ILE A 233 12.08 11.76 -13.66
C ILE A 233 13.22 10.82 -14.09
N ASP A 234 14.33 10.82 -13.33
CA ASP A 234 15.55 10.04 -13.54
C ASP A 234 15.64 8.87 -12.57
#